data_1e97e7dbe77c1d08f1a301d0859cd0f3
#
_entry.id   1e97e7dbe77c1d08f1a301d0859cd0f3
#
_cell.length_a   1.000
_cell.length_b   1.000
_cell.length_c   1.000
_cell.angle_alpha   90.00
_cell.angle_beta   90.00
_cell.angle_gamma   90.00
#
_symmetry.space_group_name_H-M   'P 1'
#
loop_
_entity.id
_entity.type
_entity.pdbx_description
1 polymer ?
#
loop_
_entity_poly.entity_id
_entity_poly.type
_entity_poly.pdbx_seq_one_letter_code
_entity_poly.pdbx_strand_id
1 'polypeptide(L)'
;AEAQAEAKRLVAEAERAGKARLAEARAQAEAQARELMRQAEAKAAEHASEVMAQTRKSCDALRAQAEARLADAAESIVRRVVKTNVHC
;
A
#
# COMPACT_ATOMS: atom_id res chain seq x y z
N ALA A 1 -52.54 -34.06 18.93
CA ALA A 1 -52.77 -32.62 18.90
C ALA A 1 -51.67 -31.83 19.62
N GLU A 2 -51.42 -32.13 20.89
CA GLU A 2 -50.38 -31.44 21.64
C GLU A 2 -48.96 -31.77 21.13
N ALA A 3 -48.71 -33.02 20.77
CA ALA A 3 -47.41 -33.45 20.24
C ALA A 3 -47.09 -32.79 18.91
N GLN A 4 -48.09 -32.60 18.05
CA GLN A 4 -47.89 -31.92 16.78
C GLN A 4 -47.65 -30.42 16.96
N ALA A 5 -48.38 -29.79 17.88
CA ALA A 5 -48.18 -28.38 18.20
C ALA A 5 -46.78 -28.13 18.79
N GLU A 6 -46.35 -29.01 19.68
CA GLU A 6 -45.02 -28.99 20.28
C GLU A 6 -43.94 -29.14 19.22
N ALA A 7 -44.11 -30.12 18.31
CA ALA A 7 -43.15 -30.35 17.22
C ALA A 7 -43.06 -29.14 16.31
N LYS A 8 -44.17 -28.51 15.93
CA LYS A 8 -44.17 -27.30 15.12
C LYS A 8 -43.46 -26.14 15.81
N ARG A 9 -43.68 -25.98 17.10
CA ARG A 9 -43.04 -24.95 17.91
C ARG A 9 -41.50 -25.12 17.93
N LEU A 10 -41.05 -26.37 18.13
CA LEU A 10 -39.63 -26.69 18.14
C LEU A 10 -38.98 -26.43 16.80
N VAL A 11 -39.65 -26.79 15.70
CA VAL A 11 -39.15 -26.53 14.35
C VAL A 11 -39.05 -25.03 14.09
N ALA A 12 -40.08 -24.26 14.47
CA ALA A 12 -40.10 -22.82 14.30
C ALA A 12 -38.98 -22.13 15.10
N GLU A 13 -38.75 -22.59 16.33
CA GLU A 13 -37.67 -22.09 17.16
C GLU A 13 -36.30 -22.40 16.56
N ALA A 14 -36.12 -23.64 16.05
CA ALA A 14 -34.87 -24.05 15.41
C ALA A 14 -34.58 -23.23 14.16
N GLU A 15 -35.60 -22.98 13.33
CA GLU A 15 -35.46 -22.15 12.14
C GLU A 15 -35.09 -20.72 12.50
N ARG A 16 -35.73 -20.16 13.52
CA ARG A 16 -35.45 -18.80 13.98
C ARG A 16 -34.03 -18.68 14.51
N ALA A 17 -33.62 -19.66 15.35
CA ALA A 17 -32.27 -19.71 15.89
C ALA A 17 -31.21 -19.87 14.78
N GLY A 18 -31.51 -20.72 13.79
CA GLY A 18 -30.63 -20.90 12.63
C GLY A 18 -30.45 -19.63 11.81
N LYS A 19 -31.55 -18.91 11.56
CA LYS A 19 -31.51 -17.63 10.85
C LYS A 19 -30.72 -16.58 11.62
N ALA A 20 -30.91 -16.52 12.94
CA ALA A 20 -30.19 -15.61 13.80
C ALA A 20 -28.69 -15.88 13.78
N ARG A 21 -28.29 -17.15 13.86
CA ARG A 21 -26.87 -17.55 13.78
C ARG A 21 -26.26 -17.20 12.43
N LEU A 22 -27.03 -17.42 11.37
CA LEU A 22 -26.57 -17.10 10.02
C LEU A 22 -26.36 -15.59 9.87
N ALA A 23 -27.31 -14.79 10.34
CA ALA A 23 -27.20 -13.33 10.30
C ALA A 23 -25.99 -12.83 11.09
N GLU A 24 -25.77 -13.40 12.28
CA GLU A 24 -24.61 -13.05 13.11
C GLU A 24 -23.31 -13.44 12.43
N ALA A 25 -23.23 -14.66 11.86
CA ALA A 25 -22.05 -15.12 11.15
C ALA A 25 -21.73 -14.22 9.95
N ARG A 26 -22.75 -13.79 9.20
CA ARG A 26 -22.57 -12.85 8.11
C ARG A 26 -22.06 -11.50 8.58
N ALA A 27 -22.64 -10.99 9.66
CA ALA A 27 -22.21 -9.71 10.22
C ALA A 27 -20.75 -9.75 10.67
N GLN A 28 -20.34 -10.84 11.32
CA GLN A 28 -18.95 -11.03 11.73
C GLN A 28 -18.01 -11.16 10.54
N ALA A 29 -18.41 -11.93 9.53
CA ALA A 29 -17.61 -12.10 8.32
C ALA A 29 -17.43 -10.77 7.58
N GLU A 30 -18.48 -9.97 7.47
CA GLU A 30 -18.42 -8.65 6.85
C GLU A 30 -17.52 -7.69 7.65
N ALA A 31 -17.62 -7.73 8.98
CA ALA A 31 -16.76 -6.91 9.83
C ALA A 31 -15.29 -7.29 9.68
N GLN A 32 -14.99 -8.60 9.63
CA GLN A 32 -13.63 -9.09 9.42
C GLN A 32 -13.12 -8.70 8.04
N ALA A 33 -13.95 -8.81 7.02
CA ALA A 33 -13.58 -8.43 5.66
C ALA A 33 -13.24 -6.93 5.59
N ARG A 34 -14.05 -6.08 6.21
CA ARG A 34 -13.79 -4.63 6.26
C ARG A 34 -12.48 -4.34 6.99
N GLU A 35 -12.21 -5.02 8.08
CA GLU A 35 -10.96 -4.83 8.83
C GLU A 35 -9.74 -5.27 8.02
N LEU A 36 -9.83 -6.41 7.32
CA LEU A 36 -8.76 -6.88 6.43
C LEU A 36 -8.50 -5.88 5.30
N MET A 37 -9.56 -5.34 4.70
CA MET A 37 -9.45 -4.32 3.67
C MET A 37 -8.77 -3.07 4.21
N ARG A 38 -9.16 -2.62 5.39
CA ARG A 38 -8.56 -1.46 6.05
C ARG A 38 -7.06 -1.67 6.29
N GLN A 39 -6.69 -2.85 6.78
CA GLN A 39 -5.29 -3.19 7.01
C GLN A 39 -4.50 -3.25 5.71
N ALA A 40 -5.09 -3.84 4.68
CA ALA A 40 -4.44 -3.94 3.36
C ALA A 40 -4.23 -2.55 2.75
N GLU A 41 -5.23 -1.66 2.85
CA GLU A 41 -5.13 -0.29 2.36
C GLU A 41 -4.06 0.49 3.13
N ALA A 42 -4.00 0.32 4.46
CA ALA A 42 -2.99 0.98 5.28
C ALA A 42 -1.57 0.51 4.91
N LYS A 43 -1.39 -0.79 4.71
CA LYS A 43 -0.09 -1.35 4.28
C LYS A 43 0.29 -0.89 2.89
N ALA A 44 -0.67 -0.83 1.97
CA ALA A 44 -0.42 -0.36 0.62
C ALA A 44 0.00 1.12 0.62
N ALA A 45 -0.66 1.94 1.43
CA ALA A 45 -0.32 3.36 1.57
C ALA A 45 1.08 3.53 2.17
N GLU A 46 1.42 2.75 3.18
CA GLU A 46 2.75 2.77 3.80
C GLU A 46 3.83 2.36 2.80
N HIS A 47 3.58 1.28 2.05
CA HIS A 47 4.51 0.81 1.03
C HIS A 47 4.70 1.84 -0.08
N ALA A 48 3.63 2.46 -0.54
CA ALA A 48 3.70 3.53 -1.54
C ALA A 48 4.53 4.71 -1.02
N SER A 49 4.34 5.09 0.23
CA SER A 49 5.12 6.16 0.87
C SER A 49 6.61 5.82 0.91
N GLU A 50 6.96 4.59 1.27
CA GLU A 50 8.35 4.10 1.30
C GLU A 50 8.98 4.11 -0.10
N VAL A 51 8.25 3.63 -1.10
CA VAL A 51 8.72 3.61 -2.48
C VAL A 51 8.96 5.04 -2.98
N MET A 52 8.05 5.96 -2.69
CA MET A 52 8.21 7.35 -3.07
C MET A 52 9.42 8.00 -2.38
N ALA A 53 9.64 7.71 -1.11
CA ALA A 53 10.79 8.22 -0.36
C ALA A 53 12.10 7.70 -0.94
N GLN A 54 12.17 6.40 -1.26
CA GLN A 54 13.36 5.80 -1.88
C GLN A 54 13.60 6.34 -3.27
N THR A 55 12.54 6.51 -4.06
CA THR A 55 12.65 7.08 -5.41
C THR A 55 13.19 8.50 -5.35
N ARG A 56 12.70 9.31 -4.40
CA ARG A 56 13.21 10.67 -4.19
C ARG A 56 14.68 10.68 -3.86
N LYS A 57 15.12 9.79 -2.94
CA LYS A 57 16.54 9.63 -2.61
C LYS A 57 17.38 9.28 -3.82
N SER A 58 16.90 8.32 -4.63
CA SER A 58 17.59 7.89 -5.84
C SER A 58 17.67 9.01 -6.87
N CYS A 59 16.61 9.78 -7.03
CA CYS A 59 16.60 10.94 -7.93
C CYS A 59 17.54 12.02 -7.45
N ASP A 60 17.57 12.29 -6.15
CA ASP A 60 18.49 13.28 -5.57
C ASP A 60 19.95 12.85 -5.75
N ALA A 61 20.25 11.55 -5.54
CA ALA A 61 21.59 11.01 -5.75
C ALA A 61 22.01 11.10 -7.21
N LEU A 62 21.11 10.77 -8.14
CA LEU A 62 21.36 10.90 -9.57
C LEU A 62 21.61 12.34 -9.97
N ARG A 63 20.84 13.27 -9.44
CA ARG A 63 21.01 14.70 -9.70
C ARG A 63 22.37 15.17 -9.19
N ALA A 64 22.76 14.78 -7.97
CA ALA A 64 24.05 15.14 -7.40
C ALA A 64 25.20 14.60 -8.25
N GLN A 65 25.10 13.35 -8.74
CA GLN A 65 26.11 12.77 -9.62
C GLN A 65 26.18 13.51 -10.95
N ALA A 66 25.03 13.84 -11.53
CA ALA A 66 24.99 14.57 -12.79
C ALA A 66 25.59 15.97 -12.65
N GLU A 67 25.30 16.66 -11.56
CA GLU A 67 25.87 17.96 -11.26
C GLU A 67 27.39 17.88 -11.08
N ALA A 68 27.88 16.88 -10.37
CA ALA A 68 29.32 16.65 -10.18
C ALA A 68 30.01 16.37 -11.51
N ARG A 69 29.42 15.54 -12.36
CA ARG A 69 29.98 15.24 -13.70
C ARG A 69 29.96 16.46 -14.59
N LEU A 70 28.92 17.27 -14.51
CA LEU A 70 28.82 18.49 -15.28
C LEU A 70 29.90 19.49 -14.84
N ALA A 71 30.10 19.63 -13.55
CA ALA A 71 31.15 20.50 -13.00
C ALA A 71 32.54 20.02 -13.45
N ASP A 72 32.82 18.72 -13.38
CA ASP A 72 34.07 18.13 -13.84
C ASP A 72 34.30 18.35 -15.34
N ALA A 73 33.25 18.16 -16.14
CA ALA A 73 33.32 18.38 -17.58
C ALA A 73 33.60 19.86 -17.90
N ALA A 74 32.92 20.77 -17.23
CA ALA A 74 33.14 22.21 -17.39
C ALA A 74 34.56 22.60 -17.02
N GLU A 75 35.09 22.09 -15.89
CA GLU A 75 36.44 22.32 -15.46
C GLU A 75 37.47 21.81 -16.48
N SER A 76 37.23 20.61 -17.03
CA SER A 76 38.07 20.00 -18.04
C SER A 76 38.14 20.86 -19.32
N ILE A 77 37.01 21.41 -19.75
CA ILE A 77 36.92 22.26 -20.92
C ILE A 77 37.71 23.57 -20.66
N VAL A 78 37.52 24.19 -19.50
CA VAL A 78 38.23 25.43 -19.12
C VAL A 78 39.74 25.20 -19.08
N ARG A 79 40.21 24.11 -18.54
CA ARG A 79 41.61 23.74 -18.50
C ARG A 79 42.21 23.61 -19.91
N ARG A 80 41.48 22.98 -20.81
CA ARG A 80 41.89 22.83 -22.21
C ARG A 80 42.03 24.20 -22.90
N VAL A 81 41.03 25.06 -22.71
CA VAL A 81 41.03 26.40 -23.30
C VAL A 81 42.22 27.22 -22.79
N VAL A 82 42.42 27.23 -21.47
CA VAL A 82 43.55 27.95 -20.85
C VAL A 82 44.89 27.39 -21.36
N LYS A 83 45.03 26.07 -21.42
CA LYS A 83 46.25 25.42 -21.90
C LYS A 83 46.54 25.77 -23.36
N THR A 84 45.54 25.79 -24.20
CA THR A 84 45.65 26.17 -25.60
C THR A 84 46.07 27.60 -25.74
N ASN A 85 45.48 28.52 -24.97
CA ASN A 85 45.86 29.95 -25.00
C ASN A 85 47.26 30.20 -24.49
N VAL A 86 47.75 29.43 -23.52
CA VAL A 86 49.11 29.58 -23.01
C VAL A 86 50.14 29.13 -24.04
N HIS A 87 49.79 28.12 -24.86
CA HIS A 87 50.68 27.60 -25.88
C HIS A 87 50.63 28.35 -27.22
N CYS A 88 49.61 29.16 -27.35
CA CYS A 88 49.55 30.09 -28.49
C CYS A 88 50.22 31.38 -28.17
#